data_58754d9b433e223f53fb6f91e7f8cbc8
#
_entry.id   58754d9b433e223f53fb6f91e7f8cbc8
#
_cell.length_a   1.000
_cell.length_b   1.000
_cell.length_c   1.000
_cell.angle_alpha   90.00
_cell.angle_beta   90.00
_cell.angle_gamma   90.00
#
_symmetry.space_group_name_H-M   'P 1'
#
loop_
_entity.id
_entity.type
_entity.pdbx_description
1 polymer ?
#
loop_
_entity_poly.entity_id
_entity_poly.type
_entity_poly.pdbx_seq_one_letter_code
_entity_poly.pdbx_strand_id
1 'polypeptide(L)'
;IRNGVLDYLLERPLSEADISDYVLDVTEPALLEEGDGNLYVLPAGKVDEYYLQKLARIDYQDHREDALRDALCDMLEAVRNRYPVDYILIDARAGFHDMGGIAVAQLPHGAVLFGNDSRQSWDGMTRVIHTVAACHVDNIPILIADCMCENVTLSSFITAKEHFIQKAFTVCAENYYAEDQPIPGIDAEGVAHCPVFLPYDASLRQEIVLYATEGAQGNGRVRAFAERLRTEAYKSVVDRIEAWFGEGDMIS
;
A
#
# COMPACT_ATOMS: atom_id res chain seq x y z
N ILE A 1 7.91 -10.53 19.05
CA ILE A 1 7.44 -10.61 17.64
C ILE A 1 6.30 -11.58 17.65
N ARG A 2 5.11 -11.11 17.25
CA ARG A 2 3.87 -11.91 17.25
C ARG A 2 3.73 -12.67 15.93
N ASN A 3 2.81 -13.63 15.89
CA ASN A 3 2.32 -14.26 14.68
C ASN A 3 1.69 -13.20 13.74
N GLY A 4 1.52 -13.52 12.48
CA GLY A 4 0.97 -12.61 11.48
C GLY A 4 0.25 -13.34 10.36
N VAL A 5 0.13 -12.70 9.18
CA VAL A 5 -0.58 -13.23 8.01
C VAL A 5 -0.19 -14.67 7.70
N LEU A 6 1.12 -14.95 7.61
CA LEU A 6 1.66 -16.25 7.27
C LEU A 6 1.25 -17.33 8.30
N ASP A 7 1.30 -16.96 9.58
CA ASP A 7 0.95 -17.88 10.66
C ASP A 7 -0.57 -18.15 10.67
N TYR A 8 -1.39 -17.12 10.47
CA TYR A 8 -2.85 -17.25 10.37
C TYR A 8 -3.27 -18.15 9.22
N LEU A 9 -2.71 -17.94 8.02
CA LEU A 9 -3.04 -18.74 6.84
C LEU A 9 -2.67 -20.22 7.00
N LEU A 10 -1.60 -20.52 7.73
CA LEU A 10 -1.18 -21.91 8.01
C LEU A 10 -1.97 -22.58 9.14
N GLU A 11 -2.45 -21.81 10.10
CA GLU A 11 -3.17 -22.33 11.27
C GLU A 11 -4.68 -22.52 10.98
N ARG A 12 -5.29 -21.59 10.23
CA ARG A 12 -6.72 -21.61 9.91
C ARG A 12 -7.26 -22.95 9.39
N PRO A 13 -6.58 -23.71 8.52
CA PRO A 13 -7.07 -25.01 8.06
C PRO A 13 -7.04 -26.10 9.14
N LEU A 14 -6.32 -25.88 10.25
CA LEU A 14 -6.07 -26.86 11.30
C LEU A 14 -6.90 -26.61 12.57
N SER A 15 -7.30 -25.36 12.80
CA SER A 15 -8.02 -24.93 14.01
C SER A 15 -8.87 -23.69 13.74
N GLU A 16 -9.79 -23.37 14.66
CA GLU A 16 -10.46 -22.06 14.66
C GLU A 16 -9.46 -20.98 15.12
N ALA A 17 -8.78 -20.37 14.15
CA ALA A 17 -7.83 -19.28 14.40
C ALA A 17 -8.59 -17.98 14.72
N ASP A 18 -8.35 -17.40 15.91
CA ASP A 18 -8.88 -16.08 16.25
C ASP A 18 -7.95 -15.00 15.69
N ILE A 19 -8.47 -14.14 14.82
CA ILE A 19 -7.69 -13.07 14.19
C ILE A 19 -7.04 -12.12 15.23
N SER A 20 -7.59 -12.02 16.43
CA SER A 20 -7.06 -11.16 17.49
C SER A 20 -5.69 -11.62 18.01
N ASP A 21 -5.31 -12.88 17.81
CA ASP A 21 -3.99 -13.41 18.19
C ASP A 21 -2.87 -12.96 17.24
N TYR A 22 -3.23 -12.42 16.07
CA TYR A 22 -2.32 -12.03 14.99
C TYR A 22 -2.23 -10.52 14.80
N VAL A 23 -3.21 -9.76 15.28
CA VAL A 23 -3.27 -8.30 15.15
C VAL A 23 -2.64 -7.62 16.36
N LEU A 24 -1.87 -6.57 16.10
CA LEU A 24 -1.29 -5.67 17.10
C LEU A 24 -2.12 -4.39 17.15
N ASP A 25 -2.58 -4.05 18.34
CA ASP A 25 -3.12 -2.71 18.61
C ASP A 25 -1.95 -1.77 18.92
N VAL A 26 -1.80 -0.73 18.10
CA VAL A 26 -0.74 0.27 18.24
C VAL A 26 -1.24 1.39 19.12
N THR A 27 -0.72 1.44 20.34
CA THR A 27 -1.11 2.45 21.35
C THR A 27 -0.05 3.54 21.58
N GLU A 28 0.88 3.70 20.62
CA GLU A 28 1.96 4.69 20.74
C GLU A 28 1.42 6.13 20.59
N PRO A 29 1.37 6.93 21.68
CA PRO A 29 0.76 8.26 21.65
C PRO A 29 1.44 9.22 20.67
N ALA A 30 2.74 9.03 20.40
CA ALA A 30 3.48 9.88 19.48
C ALA A 30 3.07 9.70 18.01
N LEU A 31 2.47 8.55 17.66
CA LEU A 31 1.90 8.28 16.33
C LEU A 31 0.44 8.70 16.25
N LEU A 32 -0.31 8.57 17.36
CA LEU A 32 -1.75 8.77 17.44
C LEU A 32 -2.13 10.10 18.09
N GLU A 33 -1.20 11.09 18.10
CA GLU A 33 -1.47 12.40 18.71
C GLU A 33 -2.72 13.07 18.14
N GLU A 34 -3.64 13.42 19.03
CA GLU A 34 -4.82 14.26 18.77
C GLU A 34 -5.87 13.70 17.80
N GLY A 35 -5.81 12.42 17.43
CA GLY A 35 -6.81 11.79 16.57
C GLY A 35 -7.68 10.79 17.34
N ASP A 36 -8.96 10.73 17.03
CA ASP A 36 -9.89 9.69 17.53
C ASP A 36 -9.69 8.34 16.81
N GLY A 37 -8.61 8.19 16.02
CA GLY A 37 -8.32 7.02 15.21
C GLY A 37 -7.57 5.92 15.97
N ASN A 38 -7.73 4.68 15.51
CA ASN A 38 -6.99 3.52 15.98
C ASN A 38 -6.08 3.01 14.86
N LEU A 39 -4.91 2.48 15.22
CA LEU A 39 -3.98 1.85 14.29
C LEU A 39 -3.77 0.39 14.70
N TYR A 40 -4.11 -0.51 13.80
CA TYR A 40 -3.91 -1.95 13.96
C TYR A 40 -2.87 -2.42 12.97
N VAL A 41 -1.99 -3.32 13.38
CA VAL A 41 -0.96 -3.89 12.51
C VAL A 41 -1.08 -5.41 12.50
N LEU A 42 -1.28 -5.97 11.33
CA LEU A 42 -1.19 -7.40 11.07
C LEU A 42 0.15 -7.66 10.35
N PRO A 43 1.19 -8.10 11.07
CA PRO A 43 2.52 -8.29 10.46
C PRO A 43 2.52 -9.46 9.48
N ALA A 44 3.52 -9.52 8.60
CA ALA A 44 3.67 -10.62 7.63
C ALA A 44 3.78 -11.99 8.30
N GLY A 45 4.41 -12.07 9.48
CA GLY A 45 4.57 -13.28 10.26
C GLY A 45 5.74 -13.17 11.22
N LYS A 46 5.89 -14.16 12.08
CA LYS A 46 7.03 -14.25 12.98
C LYS A 46 8.29 -14.62 12.20
N VAL A 47 9.24 -13.69 12.12
CA VAL A 47 10.55 -13.91 11.49
C VAL A 47 11.43 -14.71 12.46
N ASP A 48 11.37 -16.02 12.37
CA ASP A 48 12.19 -16.99 13.10
C ASP A 48 12.89 -17.95 12.13
N GLU A 49 13.59 -18.96 12.64
CA GLU A 49 14.28 -19.98 11.84
C GLU A 49 13.35 -20.77 10.90
N TYR A 50 12.04 -20.78 11.17
CA TYR A 50 11.03 -21.50 10.39
C TYR A 50 10.32 -20.58 9.35
N TYR A 51 10.58 -19.27 9.34
CA TYR A 51 9.86 -18.33 8.48
C TYR A 51 9.88 -18.71 7.01
N LEU A 52 11.05 -19.06 6.48
CA LEU A 52 11.18 -19.47 5.06
C LEU A 52 10.47 -20.80 4.78
N GLN A 53 10.45 -21.71 5.75
CA GLN A 53 9.72 -22.97 5.61
C GLN A 53 8.20 -22.74 5.61
N LYS A 54 7.71 -21.83 6.45
CA LYS A 54 6.30 -21.43 6.49
C LYS A 54 5.89 -20.81 5.15
N LEU A 55 6.70 -19.90 4.63
CA LEU A 55 6.46 -19.26 3.35
C LEU A 55 6.40 -20.28 2.20
N ALA A 56 7.38 -21.18 2.13
CA ALA A 56 7.40 -22.25 1.13
C ALA A 56 6.19 -23.21 1.24
N ARG A 57 5.63 -23.41 2.43
CA ARG A 57 4.44 -24.25 2.62
C ARG A 57 3.20 -23.62 2.02
N ILE A 58 3.03 -22.31 2.09
CA ILE A 58 1.91 -21.60 1.44
C ILE A 58 2.03 -21.74 -0.08
N ASP A 59 3.22 -21.51 -0.64
CA ASP A 59 3.46 -21.65 -2.08
C ASP A 59 3.20 -23.07 -2.60
N TYR A 60 3.42 -24.10 -1.75
CA TYR A 60 3.25 -25.52 -2.14
C TYR A 60 1.85 -26.09 -1.89
N GLN A 61 1.11 -25.56 -0.91
CA GLN A 61 -0.20 -26.13 -0.53
C GLN A 61 -1.33 -25.71 -1.44
N ASP A 62 -1.19 -24.57 -2.13
CA ASP A 62 -2.23 -24.04 -2.98
C ASP A 62 -1.78 -23.89 -4.43
N HIS A 63 -1.85 -24.99 -5.18
CA HIS A 63 -1.80 -24.94 -6.64
C HIS A 63 -3.05 -24.29 -7.28
N ARG A 64 -3.94 -23.69 -6.45
CA ARG A 64 -5.12 -22.94 -6.90
C ARG A 64 -5.01 -21.52 -6.36
N GLU A 65 -4.76 -20.58 -7.28
CA GLU A 65 -4.79 -19.13 -7.00
C GLU A 65 -6.08 -18.74 -6.26
N ASP A 66 -7.20 -19.36 -6.58
CA ASP A 66 -8.49 -19.14 -5.93
C ASP A 66 -8.48 -19.46 -4.43
N ALA A 67 -7.82 -20.53 -4.00
CA ALA A 67 -7.82 -20.93 -2.58
C ALA A 67 -7.04 -19.94 -1.71
N LEU A 68 -5.92 -19.40 -2.21
CA LEU A 68 -5.15 -18.38 -1.50
C LEU A 68 -5.91 -17.05 -1.46
N ARG A 69 -6.50 -16.65 -2.57
CA ARG A 69 -7.36 -15.46 -2.62
C ARG A 69 -8.50 -15.57 -1.62
N ASP A 70 -9.23 -16.68 -1.62
CA ASP A 70 -10.36 -16.90 -0.72
C ASP A 70 -9.91 -16.89 0.75
N ALA A 71 -8.76 -17.49 1.07
CA ALA A 71 -8.19 -17.45 2.41
C ALA A 71 -7.80 -16.02 2.86
N LEU A 72 -7.28 -15.21 1.94
CA LEU A 72 -6.99 -13.80 2.20
C LEU A 72 -8.27 -12.97 2.36
N CYS A 73 -9.28 -13.19 1.52
CA CYS A 73 -10.59 -12.54 1.66
C CYS A 73 -11.22 -12.84 3.02
N ASP A 74 -11.26 -14.11 3.44
CA ASP A 74 -11.80 -14.50 4.75
C ASP A 74 -11.00 -13.88 5.91
N MET A 75 -9.68 -13.74 5.77
CA MET A 75 -8.84 -13.05 6.76
C MET A 75 -9.19 -11.57 6.85
N LEU A 76 -9.35 -10.89 5.72
CA LEU A 76 -9.73 -9.46 5.69
C LEU A 76 -11.12 -9.26 6.27
N GLU A 77 -12.06 -10.18 5.99
CA GLU A 77 -13.40 -10.17 6.58
C GLU A 77 -13.35 -10.37 8.09
N ALA A 78 -12.52 -11.29 8.59
CA ALA A 78 -12.31 -11.50 10.02
C ALA A 78 -11.76 -10.24 10.70
N VAL A 79 -10.82 -9.51 10.05
CA VAL A 79 -10.32 -8.21 10.54
C VAL A 79 -11.45 -7.19 10.61
N ARG A 80 -12.24 -7.02 9.53
CA ARG A 80 -13.36 -6.06 9.49
C ARG A 80 -14.43 -6.36 10.54
N ASN A 81 -14.74 -7.62 10.77
CA ASN A 81 -15.72 -8.04 11.76
C ASN A 81 -15.25 -7.83 13.20
N ARG A 82 -13.95 -7.86 13.42
CA ARG A 82 -13.35 -7.76 14.76
C ARG A 82 -12.95 -6.36 15.18
N TYR A 83 -12.53 -5.53 14.22
CA TYR A 83 -11.97 -4.20 14.46
C TYR A 83 -12.75 -3.12 13.71
N PRO A 84 -12.99 -1.95 14.34
CA PRO A 84 -13.64 -0.80 13.69
C PRO A 84 -12.62 -0.11 12.78
N VAL A 85 -12.41 -0.63 11.58
CA VAL A 85 -11.44 -0.10 10.61
C VAL A 85 -12.17 0.54 9.44
N ASP A 86 -11.79 1.77 9.10
CA ASP A 86 -12.26 2.49 7.91
C ASP A 86 -11.44 2.07 6.67
N TYR A 87 -10.15 1.83 6.85
CA TYR A 87 -9.21 1.45 5.80
C TYR A 87 -8.39 0.23 6.20
N ILE A 88 -8.17 -0.69 5.27
CA ILE A 88 -7.17 -1.76 5.37
C ILE A 88 -6.10 -1.51 4.31
N LEU A 89 -4.88 -1.20 4.74
CA LEU A 89 -3.74 -0.98 3.86
C LEU A 89 -2.95 -2.28 3.72
N ILE A 90 -2.80 -2.76 2.48
CA ILE A 90 -2.04 -3.98 2.18
C ILE A 90 -0.68 -3.55 1.61
N ASP A 91 0.39 -3.78 2.39
CA ASP A 91 1.77 -3.57 1.93
C ASP A 91 2.21 -4.79 1.10
N ALA A 92 2.03 -4.69 -0.21
CA ALA A 92 2.38 -5.76 -1.15
C ALA A 92 3.89 -5.76 -1.41
N ARG A 93 4.50 -6.97 -1.41
CA ARG A 93 5.92 -7.11 -1.74
C ARG A 93 6.22 -6.57 -3.14
N ALA A 94 7.37 -5.89 -3.26
CA ALA A 94 7.91 -5.53 -4.56
C ALA A 94 8.21 -6.79 -5.39
N GLY A 95 7.77 -6.80 -6.65
CA GLY A 95 8.00 -7.89 -7.60
C GLY A 95 6.74 -8.66 -7.99
N PHE A 96 6.92 -9.50 -9.01
CA PHE A 96 5.84 -10.30 -9.61
C PHE A 96 5.81 -11.69 -8.95
N HIS A 97 5.22 -11.77 -7.77
CA HIS A 97 4.93 -13.03 -7.10
C HIS A 97 3.41 -13.26 -7.09
N ASP A 98 2.98 -14.50 -7.06
CA ASP A 98 1.56 -14.86 -7.09
C ASP A 98 0.77 -14.17 -5.97
N MET A 99 1.31 -14.13 -4.75
CA MET A 99 0.73 -13.36 -3.64
C MET A 99 0.67 -11.85 -3.91
N GLY A 100 1.69 -11.30 -4.58
CA GLY A 100 1.73 -9.89 -4.97
C GLY A 100 0.67 -9.55 -6.01
N GLY A 101 0.45 -10.43 -6.97
CA GLY A 101 -0.61 -10.31 -7.98
C GLY A 101 -2.00 -10.28 -7.36
N ILE A 102 -2.31 -11.20 -6.45
CA ILE A 102 -3.58 -11.24 -5.72
C ILE A 102 -3.76 -9.97 -4.88
N ALA A 103 -2.75 -9.60 -4.08
CA ALA A 103 -2.81 -8.46 -3.18
C ALA A 103 -2.99 -7.12 -3.90
N VAL A 104 -2.47 -6.99 -5.13
CA VAL A 104 -2.51 -5.72 -5.89
C VAL A 104 -3.68 -5.67 -6.87
N ALA A 105 -4.04 -6.80 -7.47
CA ALA A 105 -4.99 -6.83 -8.58
C ALA A 105 -6.36 -7.40 -8.24
N GLN A 106 -6.50 -8.23 -7.21
CA GLN A 106 -7.75 -8.94 -6.94
C GLN A 106 -8.42 -8.57 -5.62
N LEU A 107 -7.67 -8.09 -4.62
CA LEU A 107 -8.20 -7.77 -3.29
C LEU A 107 -8.56 -6.30 -3.11
N PRO A 108 -7.82 -5.31 -3.67
CA PRO A 108 -7.99 -3.93 -3.27
C PRO A 108 -9.14 -3.24 -4.01
N HIS A 109 -9.71 -2.22 -3.37
CA HIS A 109 -10.65 -1.28 -3.97
C HIS A 109 -9.94 -0.09 -4.64
N GLY A 110 -8.64 0.03 -4.46
CA GLY A 110 -7.77 1.03 -5.08
C GLY A 110 -6.31 0.67 -4.86
N ALA A 111 -5.40 1.10 -5.74
CA ALA A 111 -4.00 0.76 -5.67
C ALA A 111 -3.10 2.00 -5.72
N VAL A 112 -2.11 2.08 -4.83
CA VAL A 112 -1.05 3.08 -4.86
C VAL A 112 0.24 2.44 -5.34
N LEU A 113 0.79 2.96 -6.44
CA LEU A 113 1.98 2.45 -7.10
C LEU A 113 3.16 3.36 -6.79
N PHE A 114 4.06 2.91 -5.93
CA PHE A 114 5.27 3.62 -5.59
C PHE A 114 6.39 3.28 -6.55
N GLY A 115 6.97 4.28 -7.22
CA GLY A 115 8.04 4.09 -8.18
C GLY A 115 8.95 5.30 -8.30
N ASN A 116 9.84 5.28 -9.28
CA ASN A 116 10.68 6.40 -9.67
C ASN A 116 10.84 6.42 -11.20
N ASP A 117 11.48 7.45 -11.75
CA ASP A 117 11.66 7.59 -13.20
C ASP A 117 12.76 6.69 -13.79
N SER A 118 12.95 5.48 -13.23
CA SER A 118 13.83 4.49 -13.83
C SER A 118 13.07 3.57 -14.78
N ARG A 119 13.76 3.05 -15.80
CA ARG A 119 13.19 2.08 -16.73
C ARG A 119 12.62 0.86 -16.00
N GLN A 120 13.36 0.32 -15.02
CA GLN A 120 12.92 -0.85 -14.26
C GLN A 120 11.63 -0.58 -13.47
N SER A 121 11.52 0.61 -12.88
CA SER A 121 10.32 1.02 -12.15
C SER A 121 9.12 1.13 -13.09
N TRP A 122 9.29 1.78 -14.23
CA TRP A 122 8.23 1.90 -15.23
C TRP A 122 7.82 0.57 -15.83
N ASP A 123 8.77 -0.32 -16.15
CA ASP A 123 8.46 -1.67 -16.64
C ASP A 123 7.61 -2.45 -15.60
N GLY A 124 7.90 -2.28 -14.31
CA GLY A 124 7.13 -2.85 -13.22
C GLY A 124 5.73 -2.25 -13.08
N MET A 125 5.65 -0.92 -12.97
CA MET A 125 4.37 -0.21 -12.82
C MET A 125 3.43 -0.45 -14.01
N THR A 126 3.95 -0.45 -15.25
CA THR A 126 3.16 -0.72 -16.46
C THR A 126 2.48 -2.08 -16.39
N ARG A 127 3.20 -3.11 -15.94
CA ARG A 127 2.62 -4.47 -15.79
C ARG A 127 1.55 -4.50 -14.72
N VAL A 128 1.78 -3.86 -13.57
CA VAL A 128 0.76 -3.78 -12.50
C VAL A 128 -0.48 -3.05 -12.99
N ILE A 129 -0.33 -1.89 -13.65
CA ILE A 129 -1.43 -1.11 -14.22
C ILE A 129 -2.25 -1.94 -15.19
N HIS A 130 -1.58 -2.63 -16.12
CA HIS A 130 -2.24 -3.54 -17.07
C HIS A 130 -3.00 -4.67 -16.34
N THR A 131 -2.38 -5.28 -15.32
CA THR A 131 -3.01 -6.37 -14.57
C THR A 131 -4.22 -5.89 -13.80
N VAL A 132 -4.13 -4.74 -13.14
CA VAL A 132 -5.26 -4.11 -12.43
C VAL A 132 -6.43 -3.85 -13.39
N ALA A 133 -6.15 -3.25 -14.54
CA ALA A 133 -7.19 -2.97 -15.54
C ALA A 133 -7.81 -4.25 -16.12
N ALA A 134 -7.04 -5.32 -16.26
CA ALA A 134 -7.53 -6.59 -16.81
C ALA A 134 -8.36 -7.42 -15.79
N CYS A 135 -8.14 -7.23 -14.49
CA CYS A 135 -8.79 -8.02 -13.45
C CYS A 135 -10.17 -7.48 -13.02
N HIS A 136 -10.50 -6.25 -13.33
CA HIS A 136 -11.74 -5.60 -12.91
C HIS A 136 -12.60 -5.22 -14.10
N VAL A 137 -13.91 -5.48 -14.00
CA VAL A 137 -14.90 -5.06 -15.02
C VAL A 137 -14.99 -3.53 -15.04
N ASP A 138 -15.04 -2.94 -13.83
CA ASP A 138 -14.90 -1.50 -13.63
C ASP A 138 -13.52 -1.26 -13.03
N ASN A 139 -12.70 -0.44 -13.69
CA ASN A 139 -11.35 -0.15 -13.23
C ASN A 139 -11.35 0.40 -11.80
N ILE A 140 -10.61 -0.25 -10.91
CA ILE A 140 -10.36 0.32 -9.57
C ILE A 140 -9.44 1.55 -9.70
N PRO A 141 -9.62 2.58 -8.85
CA PRO A 141 -8.77 3.75 -8.89
C PRO A 141 -7.31 3.40 -8.60
N ILE A 142 -6.41 4.04 -9.34
CA ILE A 142 -4.97 3.94 -9.11
C ILE A 142 -4.36 5.32 -8.86
N LEU A 143 -3.31 5.35 -8.05
CA LEU A 143 -2.46 6.50 -7.80
C LEU A 143 -1.01 6.13 -8.07
N ILE A 144 -0.34 6.87 -8.93
CA ILE A 144 1.09 6.73 -9.17
C ILE A 144 1.82 7.74 -8.28
N ALA A 145 2.78 7.27 -7.48
CA ALA A 145 3.62 8.10 -6.62
C ALA A 145 5.07 8.02 -7.09
N ASP A 146 5.61 9.15 -7.57
CA ASP A 146 7.05 9.28 -7.85
C ASP A 146 7.81 9.46 -6.54
N CYS A 147 8.62 8.48 -6.18
CA CYS A 147 9.36 8.43 -4.93
C CYS A 147 10.80 8.90 -5.11
N MET A 148 11.38 9.44 -4.05
CA MET A 148 12.76 9.89 -4.03
C MET A 148 13.03 11.05 -5.01
N CYS A 149 12.02 11.89 -5.26
CA CYS A 149 12.17 13.06 -6.11
C CYS A 149 13.25 14.00 -5.58
N GLU A 150 13.91 14.71 -6.48
CA GLU A 150 14.78 15.81 -6.12
C GLU A 150 14.02 16.94 -5.39
N ASN A 151 14.75 17.83 -4.74
CA ASN A 151 14.11 18.95 -4.03
C ASN A 151 13.38 19.87 -5.05
N VAL A 152 12.13 20.21 -4.73
CA VAL A 152 11.17 20.94 -5.58
C VAL A 152 11.68 22.31 -6.08
N THR A 153 12.74 22.85 -5.49
CA THR A 153 13.29 24.16 -5.82
C THR A 153 14.29 24.17 -6.98
N LEU A 154 14.68 23.01 -7.49
CA LEU A 154 15.66 22.89 -8.56
C LEU A 154 14.98 22.91 -9.94
N SER A 155 15.56 23.61 -10.91
CA SER A 155 15.07 23.62 -12.29
C SER A 155 15.07 22.23 -12.94
N SER A 156 16.01 21.37 -12.56
CA SER A 156 16.05 19.95 -12.94
C SER A 156 14.82 19.19 -12.53
N PHE A 157 14.24 19.52 -11.37
CA PHE A 157 13.01 18.90 -10.87
C PHE A 157 11.80 19.19 -11.78
N ILE A 158 11.68 20.42 -12.28
CA ILE A 158 10.55 20.79 -13.15
C ILE A 158 10.56 19.93 -14.42
N THR A 159 11.70 19.77 -15.06
CA THR A 159 11.84 18.93 -16.26
C THR A 159 11.62 17.45 -15.95
N ALA A 160 12.14 16.95 -14.84
CA ALA A 160 11.92 15.56 -14.41
C ALA A 160 10.44 15.30 -14.10
N LYS A 161 9.78 16.24 -13.43
CA LYS A 161 8.34 16.19 -13.15
C LYS A 161 7.51 16.12 -14.43
N GLU A 162 7.77 16.99 -15.38
CA GLU A 162 7.08 17.02 -16.69
C GLU A 162 7.27 15.69 -17.43
N HIS A 163 8.49 15.16 -17.44
CA HIS A 163 8.79 13.87 -18.05
C HIS A 163 8.03 12.72 -17.38
N PHE A 164 8.00 12.69 -16.04
CA PHE A 164 7.26 11.68 -15.30
C PHE A 164 5.75 11.74 -15.57
N ILE A 165 5.16 12.94 -15.58
CA ILE A 165 3.74 13.15 -15.91
C ILE A 165 3.44 12.65 -17.32
N GLN A 166 4.26 13.02 -18.31
CA GLN A 166 4.08 12.59 -19.69
C GLN A 166 4.13 11.06 -19.81
N LYS A 167 5.02 10.43 -19.06
CA LYS A 167 5.16 8.97 -19.06
C LYS A 167 3.99 8.28 -18.35
N ALA A 168 3.54 8.82 -17.22
CA ALA A 168 2.35 8.34 -16.52
C ALA A 168 1.10 8.42 -17.43
N PHE A 169 0.92 9.55 -18.12
CA PHE A 169 -0.15 9.72 -19.09
C PHE A 169 -0.09 8.67 -20.19
N THR A 170 1.08 8.46 -20.82
CA THR A 170 1.24 7.49 -21.90
C THR A 170 0.93 6.07 -21.43
N VAL A 171 1.49 5.67 -20.28
CA VAL A 171 1.28 4.32 -19.72
C VAL A 171 -0.18 4.09 -19.37
N CYS A 172 -0.84 5.05 -18.73
CA CYS A 172 -2.26 4.92 -18.39
C CYS A 172 -3.16 4.92 -19.64
N ALA A 173 -2.83 5.75 -20.64
CA ALA A 173 -3.57 5.79 -21.90
C ALA A 173 -3.53 4.45 -22.65
N GLU A 174 -2.39 3.74 -22.59
CA GLU A 174 -2.19 2.48 -23.29
C GLU A 174 -2.68 1.25 -22.51
N ASN A 175 -2.75 1.32 -21.15
CA ASN A 175 -2.92 0.12 -20.33
C ASN A 175 -4.05 0.19 -19.29
N TYR A 176 -4.61 1.38 -19.01
CA TYR A 176 -5.58 1.55 -17.93
C TYR A 176 -6.96 2.00 -18.42
N TYR A 177 -7.01 2.99 -19.30
CA TYR A 177 -8.29 3.51 -19.79
C TYR A 177 -8.91 2.57 -20.82
N ALA A 178 -10.22 2.35 -20.72
CA ALA A 178 -10.94 1.51 -21.69
C ALA A 178 -11.02 2.20 -23.07
N GLU A 179 -11.00 1.41 -24.14
CA GLU A 179 -10.98 1.92 -25.53
C GLU A 179 -12.21 2.78 -25.89
N ASP A 180 -13.33 2.56 -25.21
CA ASP A 180 -14.60 3.26 -25.43
C ASP A 180 -14.79 4.50 -24.54
N GLN A 181 -13.85 4.79 -23.66
CA GLN A 181 -13.90 5.93 -22.75
C GLN A 181 -12.97 7.06 -23.19
N PRO A 182 -13.41 8.33 -23.09
CA PRO A 182 -12.53 9.45 -23.38
C PRO A 182 -11.41 9.52 -22.35
N ILE A 183 -10.15 9.56 -22.81
CA ILE A 183 -8.99 9.72 -21.93
C ILE A 183 -8.98 11.18 -21.42
N PRO A 184 -8.92 11.39 -20.10
CA PRO A 184 -8.80 12.75 -19.54
C PRO A 184 -7.55 13.45 -20.04
N GLY A 185 -7.58 14.79 -20.11
CA GLY A 185 -6.40 15.57 -20.53
C GLY A 185 -5.20 15.33 -19.61
N ILE A 186 -3.99 15.52 -20.14
CA ILE A 186 -2.75 15.30 -19.39
C ILE A 186 -2.66 16.15 -18.11
N ASP A 187 -3.30 17.33 -18.12
CA ASP A 187 -3.34 18.27 -16.99
C ASP A 187 -4.55 18.03 -16.06
N ALA A 188 -5.32 16.98 -16.29
CA ALA A 188 -6.48 16.67 -15.45
C ALA A 188 -6.03 16.24 -14.04
N GLU A 189 -6.64 16.86 -13.04
CA GLU A 189 -6.38 16.53 -11.63
C GLU A 189 -7.24 15.37 -11.16
N GLY A 190 -6.78 14.66 -10.14
CA GLY A 190 -7.57 13.59 -9.52
C GLY A 190 -7.66 12.29 -10.31
N VAL A 191 -7.10 12.20 -11.51
CA VAL A 191 -7.15 11.03 -12.40
C VAL A 191 -5.95 10.09 -12.22
N ALA A 192 -6.05 8.89 -12.77
CA ALA A 192 -5.03 7.83 -12.63
C ALA A 192 -3.62 8.26 -13.07
N HIS A 193 -3.50 9.01 -14.16
CA HIS A 193 -2.22 9.48 -14.69
C HIS A 193 -1.72 10.80 -14.08
N CYS A 194 -2.43 11.36 -13.08
CA CYS A 194 -1.96 12.53 -12.34
C CYS A 194 -1.15 12.06 -11.11
N PRO A 195 0.20 12.01 -11.18
CA PRO A 195 1.01 11.46 -10.10
C PRO A 195 1.15 12.41 -8.91
N VAL A 196 1.48 11.85 -7.75
CA VAL A 196 2.00 12.59 -6.60
C VAL A 196 3.52 12.46 -6.53
N PHE A 197 4.18 13.46 -5.95
CA PHE A 197 5.64 13.54 -5.89
C PHE A 197 6.10 13.52 -4.43
N LEU A 198 6.82 12.45 -4.05
CA LEU A 198 7.36 12.26 -2.70
C LEU A 198 8.86 12.58 -2.69
N PRO A 199 9.26 13.68 -2.03
CA PRO A 199 10.63 14.10 -2.05
C PRO A 199 11.54 13.11 -1.30
N TYR A 200 12.79 13.00 -1.76
CA TYR A 200 13.80 12.24 -1.05
C TYR A 200 14.10 12.88 0.30
N ASP A 201 13.89 12.12 1.36
CA ASP A 201 14.30 12.48 2.72
C ASP A 201 15.39 11.52 3.22
N ALA A 202 16.63 12.05 3.32
CA ALA A 202 17.78 11.27 3.78
C ALA A 202 17.60 10.71 5.20
N SER A 203 16.77 11.33 6.01
CA SER A 203 16.50 10.89 7.38
C SER A 203 15.65 9.62 7.46
N LEU A 204 14.83 9.34 6.44
CA LEU A 204 14.05 8.12 6.33
C LEU A 204 14.92 6.89 5.95
N ARG A 205 16.19 7.10 5.60
CA ARG A 205 17.18 6.01 5.41
C ARG A 205 17.67 5.40 6.72
N GLN A 206 17.49 6.10 7.84
CA GLN A 206 17.85 5.58 9.15
C GLN A 206 16.80 4.59 9.63
N GLU A 207 17.13 3.84 10.67
CA GLU A 207 16.17 2.97 11.33
C GLU A 207 14.90 3.74 11.72
N ILE A 208 13.76 3.30 11.20
CA ILE A 208 12.46 3.85 11.53
C ILE A 208 12.08 3.33 12.92
N VAL A 209 12.05 4.22 13.90
CA VAL A 209 11.66 3.89 15.27
C VAL A 209 10.18 4.20 15.44
N LEU A 210 9.35 3.17 15.36
CA LEU A 210 7.89 3.28 15.54
C LEU A 210 7.46 3.12 17.01
N TYR A 211 8.34 2.64 17.87
CA TYR A 211 8.07 2.43 19.30
C TYR A 211 9.13 3.13 20.14
N ALA A 212 8.70 3.82 21.19
CA ALA A 212 9.59 4.33 22.19
C ALA A 212 10.22 3.16 22.96
N THR A 213 11.48 2.87 22.69
CA THR A 213 12.30 2.17 23.67
C THR A 213 12.54 3.12 24.85
N GLU A 214 12.30 2.64 26.06
CA GLU A 214 12.32 3.35 27.34
C GLU A 214 13.09 4.69 27.39
N GLY A 215 12.35 5.80 27.63
CA GLY A 215 12.90 7.12 27.93
C GLY A 215 12.48 8.24 26.97
N ALA A 216 12.59 9.47 27.42
CA ALA A 216 12.19 10.70 26.69
C ALA A 216 12.85 10.87 25.31
N GLN A 217 14.02 10.26 25.07
CA GLN A 217 14.70 10.31 23.78
C GLN A 217 14.02 9.41 22.72
N GLY A 218 13.43 8.29 23.12
CA GLY A 218 12.68 7.41 22.22
C GLY A 218 11.43 8.09 21.67
N ASN A 219 10.65 8.73 22.53
CA ASN A 219 9.44 9.47 22.14
C ASN A 219 9.74 10.62 21.19
N GLY A 220 10.86 11.34 21.38
CA GLY A 220 11.28 12.42 20.47
C GLY A 220 11.59 11.94 19.04
N ARG A 221 12.14 10.73 18.88
CA ARG A 221 12.44 10.16 17.55
C ARG A 221 11.18 9.72 16.83
N VAL A 222 10.24 9.07 17.53
CA VAL A 222 8.95 8.66 16.97
C VAL A 222 8.15 9.89 16.55
N ARG A 223 8.08 10.92 17.39
CA ARG A 223 7.40 12.18 17.07
C ARG A 223 8.01 12.88 15.85
N ALA A 224 9.34 13.00 15.79
CA ALA A 224 10.03 13.59 14.65
C ALA A 224 9.77 12.82 13.34
N PHE A 225 9.62 11.50 13.41
CA PHE A 225 9.22 10.67 12.26
C PHE A 225 7.77 10.95 11.86
N ALA A 226 6.83 10.93 12.80
CA ALA A 226 5.42 11.23 12.55
C ALA A 226 5.22 12.63 11.93
N GLU A 227 5.91 13.66 12.44
CA GLU A 227 5.86 15.02 11.90
C GLU A 227 6.32 15.09 10.43
N ARG A 228 7.29 14.27 10.02
CA ARG A 228 7.75 14.20 8.62
C ARG A 228 6.72 13.60 7.69
N LEU A 229 5.95 12.61 8.15
CA LEU A 229 4.88 12.03 7.37
C LEU A 229 3.66 12.96 7.23
N ARG A 230 3.56 14.01 8.06
CA ARG A 230 2.51 15.03 8.00
C ARG A 230 2.81 16.19 7.04
N THR A 231 3.80 16.05 6.16
CA THR A 231 4.09 17.07 5.14
C THR A 231 3.05 17.04 4.02
N GLU A 232 2.91 18.17 3.30
CA GLU A 232 1.97 18.31 2.17
C GLU A 232 2.15 17.22 1.10
N ALA A 233 3.37 16.73 0.89
CA ALA A 233 3.63 15.67 -0.07
C ALA A 233 2.91 14.36 0.31
N TYR A 234 3.01 13.93 1.59
CA TYR A 234 2.31 12.75 2.07
C TYR A 234 0.81 12.98 2.23
N LYS A 235 0.42 14.18 2.64
CA LYS A 235 -0.99 14.56 2.72
C LYS A 235 -1.66 14.45 1.36
N SER A 236 -1.00 14.82 0.27
CA SER A 236 -1.55 14.68 -1.09
C SER A 236 -1.86 13.23 -1.46
N VAL A 237 -1.13 12.24 -0.92
CA VAL A 237 -1.45 10.81 -1.09
C VAL A 237 -2.75 10.47 -0.35
N VAL A 238 -2.87 10.93 0.90
CA VAL A 238 -4.06 10.69 1.72
C VAL A 238 -5.30 11.32 1.08
N ASP A 239 -5.24 12.61 0.73
CA ASP A 239 -6.35 13.34 0.10
C ASP A 239 -6.82 12.65 -1.20
N ARG A 240 -5.89 12.05 -1.97
CA ARG A 240 -6.21 11.32 -3.19
C ARG A 240 -6.89 9.98 -2.91
N ILE A 241 -6.47 9.27 -1.87
CA ILE A 241 -7.11 8.02 -1.43
C ILE A 241 -8.51 8.30 -0.88
N GLU A 242 -8.65 9.32 -0.04
CA GLU A 242 -9.95 9.72 0.52
C GLU A 242 -10.95 10.13 -0.58
N ALA A 243 -10.47 10.82 -1.62
CA ALA A 243 -11.31 11.22 -2.75
C ALA A 243 -11.87 10.03 -3.56
N TRP A 244 -11.27 8.86 -3.48
CA TRP A 244 -11.81 7.66 -4.14
C TRP A 244 -13.07 7.11 -3.48
N PHE A 245 -13.23 7.34 -2.18
CA PHE A 245 -14.27 6.77 -1.35
C PHE A 245 -15.22 7.83 -0.78
N GLY A 246 -15.47 8.93 -1.49
CA GLY A 246 -16.22 10.11 -1.07
C GLY A 246 -17.33 9.89 -0.03
N GLU A 247 -17.86 10.92 0.61
CA GLU A 247 -18.77 10.88 1.78
C GLU A 247 -20.07 10.05 1.63
N GLY A 248 -20.20 9.22 0.61
CA GLY A 248 -21.39 8.40 0.34
C GLY A 248 -21.15 6.93 0.05
N ASP A 249 -19.91 6.52 -0.23
CA ASP A 249 -19.57 5.16 -0.69
C ASP A 249 -18.89 4.30 0.39
N MET A 250 -19.07 4.60 1.64
CA MET A 250 -18.70 3.66 2.70
C MET A 250 -19.58 2.41 2.54
N ILE A 251 -18.98 1.40 1.97
CA ILE A 251 -19.55 0.14 1.54
C ILE A 251 -20.31 -0.52 2.71
N SER A 252 -21.61 -0.64 2.52
CA SER A 252 -22.50 -1.45 3.35
C SER A 252 -22.16 -2.94 3.24
#